data_eaf2ef4f8a4c74595137d4996ce9fa36
#
_entry.id   eaf2ef4f8a4c74595137d4996ce9fa36
#
_cell.length_a   1.000
_cell.length_b   1.000
_cell.length_c   1.000
_cell.angle_alpha   90.00
_cell.angle_beta   90.00
_cell.angle_gamma   90.00
#
_symmetry.space_group_name_H-M   'P 1'
#
loop_
_entity.id
_entity.type
_entity.pdbx_description
1 polymer ?
#
loop_
_entity_poly.entity_id
_entity_poly.type
_entity_poly.pdbx_seq_one_letter_code
_entity_poly.pdbx_strand_id
1 'polypeptide(L)'
;MSSQQVGTFENEIPFKRITSERYLSPAYMELEREKIWGKMWLVAGVESDVVERGDYFIFDLDPESIIVCRTENADLRAFYNVCQHRGNKLVAQQMGCLERFTCPYHGWQFENDGALSKVPEEHRFSAGVPRDELSLKAVRVEAWAGLIWVCMDPQGPTLSQYLGPIKEMIEPFQTAKMALVEDQACRLNCNWKAVIDNFSELYHVEHIHPQHECIFDCPTSKQEFFPGGHTRVLIDGFTVNTNMEIPEEVPRIQWPQLEALGMEKEDYRGRILDVRRDVQIKKRQFGKALGYDYDLLSDDQLSDIVQYNLFPNSVLVLQAEEFWILRARPRGEDPNACYWDKLVMRMLPDDDLKSQVSDERRGANNTADIR
;
A
#
# COMPACT_ATOMS: atom_id res chain seq x y z
N MET A 1 -17.45 26.62 4.88
CA MET A 1 -16.85 25.32 4.63
C MET A 1 -17.79 24.29 5.22
N SER A 2 -18.53 23.57 4.39
CA SER A 2 -19.51 22.58 4.85
C SER A 2 -18.77 21.34 5.33
N SER A 3 -18.91 21.02 6.60
CA SER A 3 -18.51 19.73 7.16
C SER A 3 -19.22 18.62 6.36
N GLN A 4 -18.49 17.91 5.50
CA GLN A 4 -19.00 16.65 4.95
C GLN A 4 -19.14 15.70 6.12
N GLN A 5 -20.38 15.33 6.42
CA GLN A 5 -20.72 14.40 7.47
C GLN A 5 -20.07 13.05 7.13
N VAL A 6 -19.18 12.59 8.01
CA VAL A 6 -18.80 11.18 8.12
C VAL A 6 -20.08 10.45 8.51
N GLY A 7 -20.63 9.67 7.59
CA GLY A 7 -21.87 8.94 7.85
C GLY A 7 -21.59 7.74 8.73
N THR A 8 -21.92 7.83 10.00
CA THR A 8 -22.17 6.62 10.79
C THR A 8 -23.50 6.05 10.29
N PHE A 9 -23.45 4.90 9.63
CA PHE A 9 -24.67 4.19 9.26
C PHE A 9 -25.26 3.54 10.52
N GLU A 10 -26.07 4.27 11.26
CA GLU A 10 -26.93 3.70 12.30
C GLU A 10 -28.18 3.00 11.73
N ASN A 11 -28.33 2.95 10.42
CA ASN A 11 -29.47 2.32 9.77
C ASN A 11 -29.10 0.88 9.40
N GLU A 12 -30.00 -0.04 9.71
CA GLU A 12 -29.95 -1.45 9.32
C GLU A 12 -29.53 -1.58 7.86
N ILE A 13 -28.31 -2.04 7.62
CA ILE A 13 -27.88 -2.43 6.27
C ILE A 13 -28.72 -3.68 5.94
N PRO A 14 -29.62 -3.62 4.95
CA PRO A 14 -30.46 -4.76 4.66
C PRO A 14 -29.57 -5.93 4.25
N PHE A 15 -29.78 -7.07 4.91
CA PHE A 15 -29.05 -8.31 4.57
C PHE A 15 -29.27 -8.61 3.08
N LYS A 16 -28.19 -8.54 2.30
CA LYS A 16 -28.18 -8.93 0.90
C LYS A 16 -27.18 -10.05 0.69
N ARG A 17 -27.69 -11.20 0.29
CA ARG A 17 -26.84 -12.35 -0.04
C ARG A 17 -25.93 -12.00 -1.22
N ILE A 18 -24.62 -12.12 -1.03
CA ILE A 18 -23.63 -12.07 -2.09
C ILE A 18 -23.52 -13.46 -2.72
N THR A 19 -23.65 -13.53 -4.04
CA THR A 19 -23.53 -14.80 -4.76
C THR A 19 -22.07 -15.14 -5.02
N SER A 20 -21.73 -16.42 -5.06
CA SER A 20 -20.38 -16.90 -5.36
C SER A 20 -19.90 -16.51 -6.78
N GLU A 21 -20.82 -16.19 -7.67
CA GLU A 21 -20.50 -15.74 -9.04
C GLU A 21 -19.51 -14.58 -9.07
N ARG A 22 -19.63 -13.64 -8.11
CA ARG A 22 -18.70 -12.49 -8.00
C ARG A 22 -17.24 -12.89 -7.74
N TYR A 23 -17.01 -14.09 -7.22
CA TYR A 23 -15.68 -14.61 -6.89
C TYR A 23 -15.19 -15.64 -7.90
N LEU A 24 -16.09 -16.34 -8.58
CA LEU A 24 -15.75 -17.51 -9.38
C LEU A 24 -15.91 -17.31 -10.89
N SER A 25 -16.63 -16.30 -11.34
CA SER A 25 -16.96 -16.10 -12.75
C SER A 25 -15.85 -15.39 -13.50
N PRO A 26 -15.29 -15.97 -14.59
CA PRO A 26 -14.38 -15.26 -15.49
C PRO A 26 -15.02 -14.00 -16.11
N ALA A 27 -16.31 -14.07 -16.42
CA ALA A 27 -17.04 -12.91 -16.98
C ALA A 27 -17.13 -11.76 -15.96
N TYR A 28 -17.26 -12.08 -14.68
CA TYR A 28 -17.22 -11.07 -13.62
C TYR A 28 -15.82 -10.46 -13.45
N MET A 29 -14.80 -11.27 -13.53
CA MET A 29 -13.40 -10.81 -13.51
C MET A 29 -13.10 -9.85 -14.68
N GLU A 30 -13.62 -10.15 -15.87
CA GLU A 30 -13.46 -9.24 -17.02
C GLU A 30 -14.18 -7.90 -16.80
N LEU A 31 -15.38 -7.93 -16.20
CA LEU A 31 -16.09 -6.72 -15.79
C LEU A 31 -15.30 -5.90 -14.75
N GLU A 32 -14.60 -6.56 -13.84
CA GLU A 32 -13.72 -5.90 -12.87
C GLU A 32 -12.52 -5.23 -13.55
N ARG A 33 -11.95 -5.86 -14.57
CA ARG A 33 -10.87 -5.24 -15.37
C ARG A 33 -11.35 -3.92 -16.00
N GLU A 34 -12.52 -3.94 -16.62
CA GLU A 34 -13.08 -2.77 -17.27
C GLU A 34 -13.50 -1.66 -16.28
N LYS A 35 -14.15 -2.04 -15.18
CA LYS A 35 -14.84 -1.08 -14.30
C LYS A 35 -14.01 -0.69 -13.06
N ILE A 36 -13.05 -1.50 -12.64
CA ILE A 36 -12.29 -1.28 -11.43
C ILE A 36 -10.81 -1.04 -11.76
N TRP A 37 -10.10 -2.04 -12.27
CA TRP A 37 -8.66 -1.99 -12.41
C TRP A 37 -8.18 -0.88 -13.34
N GLY A 38 -8.87 -0.66 -14.44
CA GLY A 38 -8.59 0.42 -15.39
C GLY A 38 -9.05 1.80 -14.95
N LYS A 39 -9.74 1.94 -13.81
CA LYS A 39 -10.42 3.19 -13.41
C LYS A 39 -9.98 3.76 -12.08
N MET A 40 -9.51 2.93 -11.16
CA MET A 40 -9.21 3.32 -9.78
C MET A 40 -7.73 3.65 -9.60
N TRP A 41 -7.43 4.43 -8.57
CA TRP A 41 -6.07 4.60 -8.10
C TRP A 41 -5.61 3.34 -7.37
N LEU A 42 -4.42 2.88 -7.71
CA LEU A 42 -3.82 1.67 -7.16
C LEU A 42 -2.46 2.00 -6.55
N VAL A 43 -2.15 1.45 -5.40
CA VAL A 43 -0.80 1.51 -4.84
C VAL A 43 0.11 0.65 -5.73
N ALA A 44 1.08 1.25 -6.40
CA ALA A 44 2.01 0.57 -7.28
C ALA A 44 3.28 0.12 -6.56
N GLY A 45 3.83 0.95 -5.68
CA GLY A 45 5.07 0.71 -4.95
C GLY A 45 5.33 1.78 -3.91
N VAL A 46 6.57 1.92 -3.49
CA VAL A 46 7.02 2.93 -2.53
C VAL A 46 7.92 3.96 -3.22
N GLU A 47 7.90 5.17 -2.70
CA GLU A 47 8.64 6.30 -3.28
C GLU A 47 10.16 6.09 -3.21
N SER A 48 10.63 5.35 -2.20
CA SER A 48 12.04 4.97 -2.05
C SER A 48 12.58 4.02 -3.12
N ASP A 49 11.73 3.43 -3.96
CA ASP A 49 12.17 2.56 -5.07
C ASP A 49 12.66 3.36 -6.29
N VAL A 50 12.30 4.65 -6.40
CA VAL A 50 12.63 5.52 -7.55
C VAL A 50 13.09 6.89 -7.06
N VAL A 51 14.22 6.93 -6.36
CA VAL A 51 14.79 8.15 -5.78
C VAL A 51 15.65 8.89 -6.80
N GLU A 52 16.54 8.16 -7.46
CA GLU A 52 17.53 8.73 -8.36
C GLU A 52 17.01 8.80 -9.80
N ARG A 53 17.61 9.69 -10.60
CA ARG A 53 17.30 9.81 -12.02
C ARG A 53 17.59 8.50 -12.74
N GLY A 54 16.64 8.05 -13.54
CA GLY A 54 16.72 6.79 -14.26
C GLY A 54 16.24 5.58 -13.46
N ASP A 55 16.05 5.70 -12.14
CA ASP A 55 15.46 4.63 -11.35
C ASP A 55 14.06 4.28 -11.89
N TYR A 56 13.76 2.99 -11.94
CA TYR A 56 12.46 2.49 -12.32
C TYR A 56 12.10 1.21 -11.60
N PHE A 57 10.80 0.94 -11.49
CA PHE A 57 10.25 -0.37 -11.18
C PHE A 57 9.06 -0.71 -12.07
N ILE A 58 8.71 -2.00 -12.13
CA ILE A 58 7.56 -2.51 -12.87
C ILE A 58 6.43 -2.83 -11.90
N PHE A 59 5.24 -2.29 -12.18
CA PHE A 59 4.01 -2.68 -11.54
C PHE A 59 3.20 -3.55 -12.50
N ASP A 60 3.15 -4.85 -12.23
CA ASP A 60 2.36 -5.81 -13.01
C ASP A 60 0.96 -5.98 -12.38
N LEU A 61 -0.05 -5.78 -13.22
CA LEU A 61 -1.47 -5.97 -12.91
C LEU A 61 -2.12 -6.71 -14.11
N ASP A 62 -1.88 -8.00 -14.19
CA ASP A 62 -2.27 -8.83 -15.36
C ASP A 62 -3.60 -8.45 -16.01
N PRO A 63 -3.65 -8.21 -17.32
CA PRO A 63 -2.55 -8.37 -18.28
C PRO A 63 -1.62 -7.14 -18.41
N GLU A 64 -1.91 -6.06 -17.71
CA GLU A 64 -1.17 -4.81 -17.83
C GLU A 64 0.18 -4.87 -17.09
N SER A 65 1.17 -4.20 -17.67
CA SER A 65 2.49 -3.97 -17.07
C SER A 65 2.84 -2.50 -17.20
N ILE A 66 3.19 -1.86 -16.09
CA ILE A 66 3.43 -0.41 -16.01
C ILE A 66 4.85 -0.17 -15.54
N ILE A 67 5.61 0.63 -16.27
CA ILE A 67 6.90 1.17 -15.85
C ILE A 67 6.62 2.42 -15.04
N VAL A 68 7.13 2.50 -13.83
CA VAL A 68 7.19 3.74 -13.03
C VAL A 68 8.65 4.16 -12.94
N CYS A 69 8.97 5.41 -13.24
CA CYS A 69 10.36 5.85 -13.27
C CYS A 69 10.54 7.31 -12.82
N ARG A 70 11.78 7.63 -12.41
CA ARG A 70 12.24 9.00 -12.17
C ARG A 70 12.96 9.50 -13.42
N THR A 71 12.48 10.59 -14.01
CA THR A 71 13.07 11.16 -15.23
C THR A 71 14.37 11.91 -14.96
N GLU A 72 15.07 12.32 -16.04
CA GLU A 72 16.23 13.19 -15.96
C GLU A 72 15.96 14.53 -15.24
N ASN A 73 14.73 15.02 -15.32
CA ASN A 73 14.28 16.22 -14.62
C ASN A 73 13.82 15.96 -13.18
N ALA A 74 14.01 14.74 -12.68
CA ALA A 74 13.51 14.26 -11.39
C ALA A 74 11.97 14.22 -11.25
N ASP A 75 11.24 14.28 -12.37
CA ASP A 75 9.78 14.07 -12.37
C ASP A 75 9.45 12.59 -12.21
N LEU A 76 8.38 12.28 -11.51
CA LEU A 76 7.81 10.93 -11.48
C LEU A 76 6.93 10.72 -12.72
N ARG A 77 7.17 9.65 -13.46
CA ARG A 77 6.41 9.28 -14.67
C ARG A 77 6.02 7.80 -14.62
N ALA A 78 4.93 7.48 -15.30
CA ALA A 78 4.53 6.09 -15.52
C ALA A 78 4.03 5.88 -16.94
N PHE A 79 4.32 4.70 -17.49
CA PHE A 79 3.97 4.32 -18.86
C PHE A 79 3.56 2.85 -18.92
N TYR A 80 2.72 2.50 -19.88
CA TYR A 80 2.55 1.10 -20.23
C TYR A 80 3.89 0.52 -20.74
N ASN A 81 4.27 -0.63 -20.22
CA ASN A 81 5.53 -1.32 -20.57
C ASN A 81 5.43 -2.00 -21.93
N VAL A 82 5.10 -1.22 -22.96
CA VAL A 82 4.78 -1.69 -24.31
C VAL A 82 5.43 -0.82 -25.37
N CYS A 83 6.26 -1.40 -26.22
CA CYS A 83 6.86 -0.73 -27.36
C CYS A 83 5.79 -0.32 -28.39
N GLN A 84 5.78 0.94 -28.77
CA GLN A 84 4.78 1.50 -29.69
C GLN A 84 4.99 1.06 -31.16
N HIS A 85 6.06 0.29 -31.45
CA HIS A 85 6.27 -0.31 -32.77
C HIS A 85 5.37 -1.55 -33.00
N ARG A 86 5.54 -2.61 -32.20
CA ARG A 86 4.83 -3.88 -32.36
C ARG A 86 4.48 -4.57 -31.05
N GLY A 87 4.27 -3.81 -29.98
CA GLY A 87 3.70 -4.31 -28.73
C GLY A 87 4.63 -5.16 -27.87
N ASN A 88 5.94 -5.21 -28.15
CA ASN A 88 6.86 -5.97 -27.32
C ASN A 88 7.05 -5.31 -25.96
N LYS A 89 7.18 -6.10 -24.89
CA LYS A 89 7.53 -5.62 -23.55
C LYS A 89 8.90 -4.93 -23.61
N LEU A 90 9.03 -3.71 -23.07
CA LEU A 90 10.25 -2.92 -23.13
C LEU A 90 11.26 -3.35 -22.08
N VAL A 91 10.80 -3.55 -20.86
CA VAL A 91 11.62 -3.90 -19.71
C VAL A 91 11.08 -5.16 -19.06
N ALA A 92 11.94 -6.16 -18.84
CA ALA A 92 11.59 -7.43 -18.19
C ALA A 92 12.04 -7.47 -16.71
N GLN A 93 13.11 -6.74 -16.37
CA GLN A 93 13.64 -6.67 -15.02
C GLN A 93 12.70 -5.83 -14.14
N GLN A 94 12.39 -6.33 -12.93
CA GLN A 94 11.37 -5.71 -12.07
C GLN A 94 11.74 -4.32 -11.58
N MET A 95 13.00 -4.02 -11.38
CA MET A 95 13.49 -2.70 -11.03
C MET A 95 14.94 -2.51 -11.47
N GLY A 96 15.38 -1.28 -11.55
CA GLY A 96 16.75 -0.92 -11.95
C GLY A 96 16.88 0.57 -12.23
N CYS A 97 17.98 0.93 -12.91
CA CYS A 97 18.26 2.29 -13.33
C CYS A 97 18.61 2.30 -14.82
N LEU A 98 17.89 3.08 -15.62
CA LEU A 98 18.07 3.19 -17.07
C LEU A 98 17.94 4.65 -17.51
N GLU A 99 18.87 5.12 -18.29
CA GLU A 99 18.78 6.45 -18.94
C GLU A 99 17.66 6.48 -19.99
N ARG A 100 17.41 5.35 -20.64
CA ARG A 100 16.39 5.17 -21.69
C ARG A 100 15.91 3.74 -21.80
N PHE A 101 14.70 3.55 -22.25
CA PHE A 101 14.12 2.21 -22.48
C PHE A 101 14.40 1.78 -23.92
N THR A 102 15.11 0.67 -24.11
CA THR A 102 15.43 0.11 -25.41
C THR A 102 14.64 -1.15 -25.66
N CYS A 103 13.82 -1.14 -26.71
CA CYS A 103 13.05 -2.33 -27.10
C CYS A 103 13.98 -3.47 -27.55
N PRO A 104 13.93 -4.65 -26.90
CA PRO A 104 14.84 -5.75 -27.23
C PRO A 104 14.54 -6.37 -28.60
N TYR A 105 13.39 -6.05 -29.21
CA TYR A 105 13.00 -6.64 -30.48
C TYR A 105 13.65 -5.95 -31.69
N HIS A 106 13.50 -4.61 -31.82
CA HIS A 106 14.05 -3.88 -32.99
C HIS A 106 14.91 -2.67 -32.60
N GLY A 107 15.26 -2.52 -31.32
CA GLY A 107 16.16 -1.46 -30.87
C GLY A 107 15.55 -0.05 -30.86
N TRP A 108 14.21 0.09 -30.91
CA TRP A 108 13.59 1.40 -30.71
C TRP A 108 13.89 1.90 -29.30
N GLN A 109 14.25 3.17 -29.18
CA GLN A 109 14.61 3.76 -27.89
C GLN A 109 13.64 4.87 -27.51
N PHE A 110 13.28 4.86 -26.24
CA PHE A 110 12.42 5.86 -25.62
C PHE A 110 13.18 6.47 -24.44
N GLU A 111 13.15 7.78 -24.34
CA GLU A 111 13.66 8.48 -23.16
C GLU A 111 12.80 8.16 -21.93
N ASN A 112 13.30 8.46 -20.73
CA ASN A 112 12.56 8.17 -19.50
C ASN A 112 11.38 9.12 -19.23
N ASP A 113 11.21 10.16 -20.08
CA ASP A 113 9.99 10.98 -20.16
C ASP A 113 8.93 10.40 -21.13
N GLY A 114 9.25 9.29 -21.81
CA GLY A 114 8.40 8.56 -22.74
C GLY A 114 8.58 8.95 -24.20
N ALA A 115 9.38 9.96 -24.54
CA ALA A 115 9.57 10.40 -25.91
C ALA A 115 10.32 9.35 -26.74
N LEU A 116 9.87 9.09 -27.99
CA LEU A 116 10.59 8.24 -28.93
C LEU A 116 11.85 8.94 -29.41
N SER A 117 13.04 8.51 -28.95
CA SER A 117 14.31 9.17 -29.24
C SER A 117 15.05 8.57 -30.44
N LYS A 118 15.00 7.25 -30.63
CA LYS A 118 15.75 6.60 -31.72
C LYS A 118 14.93 5.49 -32.38
N VAL A 119 14.96 5.51 -33.71
CA VAL A 119 14.45 4.44 -34.59
C VAL A 119 15.61 3.95 -35.46
N PRO A 120 16.04 2.68 -35.33
CA PRO A 120 17.08 2.13 -36.21
C PRO A 120 16.68 2.22 -37.68
N GLU A 121 17.62 2.58 -38.53
CA GLU A 121 17.42 2.68 -40.02
C GLU A 121 16.21 3.57 -40.39
N GLU A 122 15.95 4.64 -39.66
CA GLU A 122 14.80 5.53 -39.86
C GLU A 122 14.65 6.04 -41.30
N HIS A 123 15.78 6.17 -42.02
CA HIS A 123 15.80 6.58 -43.42
C HIS A 123 15.03 5.64 -44.37
N ARG A 124 14.72 4.39 -43.93
CA ARG A 124 13.91 3.45 -44.68
C ARG A 124 12.42 3.66 -44.58
N PHE A 125 11.99 4.52 -43.65
CA PHE A 125 10.58 4.89 -43.50
C PHE A 125 10.27 6.06 -44.42
N SER A 126 9.82 5.80 -45.63
CA SER A 126 9.61 6.78 -46.70
C SER A 126 8.61 7.92 -46.31
N ALA A 127 7.66 7.64 -45.42
CA ALA A 127 6.69 8.60 -44.89
C ALA A 127 7.20 9.32 -43.61
N GLY A 128 8.43 9.02 -43.17
CA GLY A 128 8.94 9.45 -41.86
C GLY A 128 8.34 8.65 -40.70
N VAL A 129 8.78 8.99 -39.48
CA VAL A 129 8.29 8.37 -38.25
C VAL A 129 7.56 9.46 -37.41
N PRO A 130 6.25 9.30 -37.16
CA PRO A 130 5.48 10.26 -36.36
C PRO A 130 5.82 10.08 -34.86
N ARG A 131 6.93 10.66 -34.42
CA ARG A 131 7.53 10.42 -33.10
C ARG A 131 6.59 10.73 -31.95
N ASP A 132 5.84 11.82 -32.04
CA ASP A 132 4.91 12.25 -30.99
C ASP A 132 3.77 11.23 -30.80
N GLU A 133 3.26 10.67 -31.90
CA GLU A 133 2.20 9.66 -31.85
C GLU A 133 2.68 8.30 -31.34
N LEU A 134 3.98 8.01 -31.54
CA LEU A 134 4.66 6.76 -31.19
C LEU A 134 5.47 6.84 -29.89
N SER A 135 5.31 7.91 -29.14
CA SER A 135 5.81 8.02 -27.76
C SER A 135 5.08 7.07 -26.81
N LEU A 136 5.70 6.69 -25.69
CA LEU A 136 5.09 5.75 -24.74
C LEU A 136 3.75 6.29 -24.23
N LYS A 137 2.79 5.41 -24.07
CA LYS A 137 1.47 5.77 -23.55
C LYS A 137 1.55 5.98 -22.04
N ALA A 138 1.29 7.21 -21.61
CA ALA A 138 1.38 7.61 -20.21
C ALA A 138 0.27 6.99 -19.37
N VAL A 139 0.62 6.66 -18.13
CA VAL A 139 -0.28 6.32 -17.04
C VAL A 139 -0.18 7.43 -16.00
N ARG A 140 -1.29 7.83 -15.40
CA ARG A 140 -1.28 8.83 -14.34
C ARG A 140 -0.56 8.27 -13.12
N VAL A 141 0.32 9.07 -12.52
CA VAL A 141 1.11 8.70 -11.36
C VAL A 141 1.19 9.87 -10.40
N GLU A 142 1.02 9.61 -9.11
CA GLU A 142 1.19 10.58 -8.03
C GLU A 142 1.91 9.90 -6.86
N ALA A 143 2.69 10.66 -6.10
CA ALA A 143 3.30 10.21 -4.84
C ALA A 143 2.54 10.82 -3.66
N TRP A 144 2.19 9.99 -2.69
CA TRP A 144 1.60 10.44 -1.43
C TRP A 144 1.78 9.39 -0.34
N ALA A 145 2.06 9.85 0.88
CA ALA A 145 2.26 9.01 2.07
C ALA A 145 3.49 8.06 1.99
N GLY A 146 4.50 8.40 1.16
CA GLY A 146 5.65 7.54 0.87
C GLY A 146 5.34 6.43 -0.14
N LEU A 147 4.14 6.42 -0.69
CA LEU A 147 3.66 5.45 -1.67
C LEU A 147 3.56 6.09 -3.06
N ILE A 148 3.74 5.26 -4.08
CA ILE A 148 3.47 5.61 -5.47
C ILE A 148 2.15 5.02 -5.88
N TRP A 149 1.30 5.87 -6.45
CA TRP A 149 -0.05 5.56 -6.90
C TRP A 149 -0.13 5.71 -8.40
N VAL A 150 -0.80 4.77 -9.05
CA VAL A 150 -1.05 4.81 -10.50
C VAL A 150 -2.54 4.73 -10.79
N CYS A 151 -2.98 5.40 -11.87
CA CYS A 151 -4.34 5.32 -12.36
C CYS A 151 -4.33 5.27 -13.90
N MET A 152 -4.90 4.22 -14.47
CA MET A 152 -4.95 4.01 -15.91
C MET A 152 -6.06 4.83 -16.59
N ASP A 153 -7.00 5.40 -15.83
CA ASP A 153 -8.01 6.31 -16.37
C ASP A 153 -7.45 7.74 -16.55
N PRO A 154 -7.26 8.21 -17.78
CA PRO A 154 -6.71 9.55 -18.01
C PRO A 154 -7.67 10.67 -17.57
N GLN A 155 -8.95 10.38 -17.37
CA GLN A 155 -10.00 11.35 -17.05
C GLN A 155 -10.60 11.16 -15.65
N GLY A 156 -10.10 10.20 -14.87
CA GLY A 156 -10.55 9.92 -13.51
C GLY A 156 -10.25 11.06 -12.52
N PRO A 157 -10.72 10.97 -11.28
CA PRO A 157 -10.44 11.96 -10.24
C PRO A 157 -8.94 12.06 -9.96
N THR A 158 -8.47 13.18 -9.39
CA THR A 158 -7.12 13.25 -8.83
C THR A 158 -7.00 12.31 -7.62
N LEU A 159 -5.78 11.93 -7.24
CA LEU A 159 -5.57 11.09 -6.06
C LEU A 159 -6.19 11.72 -4.80
N SER A 160 -6.04 13.05 -4.65
CA SER A 160 -6.64 13.77 -3.52
C SER A 160 -8.17 13.70 -3.49
N GLN A 161 -8.82 13.80 -4.66
CA GLN A 161 -10.28 13.64 -4.75
C GLN A 161 -10.72 12.20 -4.47
N TYR A 162 -9.92 11.22 -4.90
CA TYR A 162 -10.18 9.80 -4.69
C TYR A 162 -10.09 9.41 -3.21
N LEU A 163 -9.04 9.87 -2.51
CA LEU A 163 -8.83 9.59 -1.10
C LEU A 163 -9.77 10.41 -0.19
N GLY A 164 -10.21 11.58 -0.66
CA GLY A 164 -11.07 12.46 0.13
C GLY A 164 -10.46 12.80 1.50
N PRO A 165 -11.24 12.70 2.61
CA PRO A 165 -10.78 13.09 3.93
C PRO A 165 -9.70 12.15 4.52
N ILE A 166 -9.54 10.95 3.97
CA ILE A 166 -8.54 9.97 4.42
C ILE A 166 -7.13 10.54 4.32
N LYS A 167 -6.88 11.37 3.32
CA LYS A 167 -5.59 12.03 3.13
C LYS A 167 -5.15 12.81 4.37
N GLU A 168 -6.03 13.68 4.86
CA GLU A 168 -5.76 14.49 6.05
C GLU A 168 -5.67 13.66 7.34
N MET A 169 -6.39 12.52 7.39
CA MET A 169 -6.37 11.62 8.55
C MET A 169 -5.07 10.82 8.68
N ILE A 170 -4.39 10.53 7.56
CA ILE A 170 -3.13 9.79 7.54
C ILE A 170 -1.91 10.70 7.72
N GLU A 171 -1.97 11.95 7.27
CA GLU A 171 -0.84 12.90 7.34
C GLU A 171 -0.14 12.97 8.71
N PRO A 172 -0.85 12.98 9.87
CA PRO A 172 -0.20 13.03 11.18
C PRO A 172 0.77 11.89 11.47
N PHE A 173 0.60 10.73 10.84
CA PHE A 173 1.48 9.57 10.99
C PHE A 173 2.83 9.73 10.27
N GLN A 174 2.99 10.74 9.43
CA GLN A 174 4.24 11.05 8.72
C GLN A 174 4.83 9.85 7.96
N THR A 175 3.99 9.02 7.38
CA THR A 175 4.38 7.76 6.73
C THR A 175 5.43 7.92 5.62
N ALA A 176 5.50 9.08 4.97
CA ALA A 176 6.53 9.42 3.99
C ALA A 176 7.96 9.46 4.57
N LYS A 177 8.10 9.57 5.90
CA LYS A 177 9.39 9.50 6.59
C LYS A 177 9.79 8.08 6.99
N MET A 178 8.89 7.10 6.81
CA MET A 178 9.15 5.70 7.14
C MET A 178 9.94 5.03 6.04
N ALA A 179 10.81 4.10 6.42
CA ALA A 179 11.56 3.25 5.50
C ALA A 179 10.86 1.90 5.29
N LEU A 180 10.91 1.37 4.09
CA LEU A 180 10.40 0.04 3.79
C LEU A 180 11.35 -1.03 4.35
N VAL A 181 10.89 -1.78 5.34
CA VAL A 181 11.67 -2.82 6.03
C VAL A 181 11.26 -4.25 5.68
N GLU A 182 10.09 -4.44 5.08
CA GLU A 182 9.61 -5.75 4.63
C GLU A 182 8.85 -5.61 3.31
N ASP A 183 9.12 -6.50 2.36
CA ASP A 183 8.42 -6.60 1.08
C ASP A 183 8.24 -8.08 0.73
N GLN A 184 7.02 -8.54 0.83
CA GLN A 184 6.66 -9.93 0.57
C GLN A 184 5.53 -10.00 -0.44
N ALA A 185 5.60 -10.96 -1.34
CA ALA A 185 4.54 -11.30 -2.27
C ALA A 185 4.23 -12.79 -2.21
N CYS A 186 2.98 -13.13 -1.95
CA CYS A 186 2.50 -14.51 -1.88
C CYS A 186 1.52 -14.79 -3.02
N ARG A 187 1.59 -16.01 -3.59
CA ARG A 187 0.59 -16.51 -4.53
C ARG A 187 -0.50 -17.24 -3.75
N LEU A 188 -1.73 -16.80 -3.92
CA LEU A 188 -2.89 -17.41 -3.28
C LEU A 188 -3.82 -18.04 -4.32
N ASN A 189 -4.43 -19.16 -3.95
CA ASN A 189 -5.43 -19.86 -4.78
C ASN A 189 -6.85 -19.47 -4.31
N CYS A 190 -7.12 -18.17 -4.35
CA CYS A 190 -8.43 -17.60 -4.07
C CYS A 190 -8.63 -16.30 -4.87
N ASN A 191 -9.87 -15.82 -4.90
CA ASN A 191 -10.18 -14.53 -5.50
C ASN A 191 -9.58 -13.40 -4.65
N TRP A 192 -9.09 -12.35 -5.32
CA TRP A 192 -8.49 -11.18 -4.66
C TRP A 192 -9.44 -10.50 -3.64
N LYS A 193 -10.76 -10.51 -3.91
CA LYS A 193 -11.76 -9.94 -3.00
C LYS A 193 -11.83 -10.69 -1.67
N ALA A 194 -11.64 -12.02 -1.67
CA ALA A 194 -11.63 -12.80 -0.43
C ALA A 194 -10.51 -12.36 0.53
N VAL A 195 -9.37 -11.91 -0.02
CA VAL A 195 -8.28 -11.34 0.78
C VAL A 195 -8.71 -10.01 1.39
N ILE A 196 -9.32 -9.13 0.59
CA ILE A 196 -9.75 -7.81 1.06
C ILE A 196 -10.93 -7.92 2.02
N ASP A 197 -11.87 -8.83 1.77
CA ASP A 197 -13.00 -9.09 2.67
C ASP A 197 -12.53 -9.49 4.07
N ASN A 198 -11.48 -10.33 4.15
CA ASN A 198 -10.88 -10.74 5.42
C ASN A 198 -10.34 -9.56 6.26
N PHE A 199 -9.84 -8.51 5.59
CA PHE A 199 -9.34 -7.30 6.27
C PHE A 199 -10.42 -6.21 6.43
N SER A 200 -11.64 -6.45 5.95
CA SER A 200 -12.71 -5.44 6.02
C SER A 200 -13.52 -5.50 7.32
N GLU A 201 -13.26 -6.50 8.19
CA GLU A 201 -13.98 -6.69 9.44
C GLU A 201 -13.06 -7.34 10.49
N LEU A 202 -13.51 -7.35 11.75
CA LEU A 202 -12.78 -7.97 12.87
C LEU A 202 -13.54 -9.17 13.47
N TYR A 203 -14.66 -9.54 12.86
CA TYR A 203 -15.53 -10.59 13.39
C TYR A 203 -14.86 -11.98 13.44
N HIS A 204 -13.96 -12.25 12.48
CA HIS A 204 -13.20 -13.51 12.43
C HIS A 204 -12.10 -13.59 13.49
N VAL A 205 -11.64 -12.45 14.03
CA VAL A 205 -10.43 -12.38 14.89
C VAL A 205 -10.55 -13.27 16.10
N GLU A 206 -11.70 -13.30 16.78
CA GLU A 206 -11.92 -14.13 17.96
C GLU A 206 -11.76 -15.64 17.71
N HIS A 207 -11.98 -16.10 16.48
CA HIS A 207 -11.90 -17.51 16.15
C HIS A 207 -10.63 -17.92 15.42
N ILE A 208 -10.10 -17.04 14.56
CA ILE A 208 -8.92 -17.32 13.72
C ILE A 208 -7.64 -16.84 14.38
N HIS A 209 -7.72 -15.76 15.16
CA HIS A 209 -6.57 -15.10 15.78
C HIS A 209 -6.69 -15.02 17.32
N PRO A 210 -6.82 -16.15 18.03
CA PRO A 210 -7.00 -16.15 19.50
C PRO A 210 -5.86 -15.46 20.25
N GLN A 211 -4.67 -15.36 19.64
CA GLN A 211 -3.54 -14.61 20.20
C GLN A 211 -3.79 -13.09 20.28
N HIS A 212 -4.77 -12.56 19.57
CA HIS A 212 -5.09 -11.12 19.55
C HIS A 212 -6.20 -10.74 20.53
N GLU A 213 -7.00 -11.69 21.03
CA GLU A 213 -8.14 -11.43 21.93
C GLU A 213 -7.74 -10.69 23.22
N CYS A 214 -6.52 -10.94 23.71
CA CYS A 214 -6.02 -10.30 24.92
C CYS A 214 -5.38 -8.92 24.70
N ILE A 215 -5.40 -8.40 23.47
CA ILE A 215 -4.74 -7.13 23.12
C ILE A 215 -5.63 -6.17 22.32
N PHE A 216 -6.74 -6.66 21.77
CA PHE A 216 -7.71 -5.88 21.00
C PHE A 216 -9.13 -6.16 21.47
N ASP A 217 -9.92 -5.11 21.63
CA ASP A 217 -11.34 -5.22 21.87
C ASP A 217 -12.13 -5.15 20.56
N CYS A 218 -12.18 -6.28 19.84
CA CYS A 218 -12.86 -6.38 18.56
C CYS A 218 -14.37 -6.06 18.63
N PRO A 219 -15.13 -6.50 19.66
CA PRO A 219 -16.56 -6.19 19.79
C PRO A 219 -16.89 -4.70 19.86
N THR A 220 -15.99 -3.86 20.38
CA THR A 220 -16.21 -2.43 20.54
C THR A 220 -15.55 -1.61 19.43
N SER A 221 -14.89 -2.26 18.46
CA SER A 221 -14.24 -1.57 17.34
C SER A 221 -15.24 -0.71 16.56
N LYS A 222 -14.78 0.46 16.11
CA LYS A 222 -15.60 1.40 15.35
C LYS A 222 -15.28 1.29 13.87
N GLN A 223 -16.32 1.13 13.07
CA GLN A 223 -16.21 1.12 11.61
C GLN A 223 -16.82 2.38 11.02
N GLU A 224 -16.10 3.02 10.11
CA GLU A 224 -16.51 4.23 9.41
C GLU A 224 -16.46 4.02 7.91
N PHE A 225 -17.34 4.72 7.20
CA PHE A 225 -17.49 4.62 5.75
C PHE A 225 -17.23 5.98 5.10
N PHE A 226 -16.49 5.97 3.98
CA PHE A 226 -16.13 7.17 3.24
C PHE A 226 -16.63 7.11 1.80
N PRO A 227 -16.75 8.24 1.12
CA PRO A 227 -17.04 8.27 -0.31
C PRO A 227 -16.01 7.43 -1.10
N GLY A 228 -16.43 6.87 -2.22
CA GLY A 228 -15.56 6.04 -3.06
C GLY A 228 -15.47 4.57 -2.62
N GLY A 229 -16.21 4.16 -1.57
CA GLY A 229 -16.20 2.78 -1.08
C GLY A 229 -15.05 2.48 -0.12
N HIS A 230 -14.37 3.50 0.38
CA HIS A 230 -13.33 3.34 1.41
C HIS A 230 -13.96 3.14 2.78
N THR A 231 -13.27 2.41 3.65
CA THR A 231 -13.70 2.23 5.05
C THR A 231 -12.51 2.42 5.99
N ARG A 232 -12.80 2.66 7.27
CA ARG A 232 -11.82 2.68 8.35
C ARG A 232 -12.34 1.88 9.53
N VAL A 233 -11.45 1.10 10.14
CA VAL A 233 -11.68 0.42 11.40
C VAL A 233 -10.71 1.00 12.42
N LEU A 234 -11.24 1.45 13.56
CA LEU A 234 -10.47 1.89 14.72
C LEU A 234 -10.43 0.75 15.73
N ILE A 235 -9.23 0.33 16.10
CA ILE A 235 -8.99 -0.80 16.98
C ILE A 235 -8.20 -0.28 18.18
N ASP A 236 -8.85 -0.24 19.34
CA ASP A 236 -8.22 0.17 20.57
C ASP A 236 -7.11 -0.84 20.93
N GLY A 237 -5.87 -0.41 20.94
CA GLY A 237 -4.71 -1.23 21.29
C GLY A 237 -4.43 -1.23 22.78
N PHE A 238 -3.68 -2.24 23.27
CA PHE A 238 -3.37 -2.44 24.69
C PHE A 238 -4.63 -2.54 25.57
N THR A 239 -5.70 -3.13 25.01
CA THR A 239 -6.94 -3.43 25.74
C THR A 239 -7.18 -4.94 25.72
N VAL A 240 -8.25 -5.37 26.37
CA VAL A 240 -8.69 -6.78 26.41
C VAL A 240 -10.08 -6.84 25.84
N ASN A 241 -10.35 -7.86 25.04
CA ASN A 241 -11.69 -8.13 24.52
C ASN A 241 -12.71 -8.17 25.66
N THR A 242 -13.79 -7.40 25.54
CA THR A 242 -14.85 -7.31 26.56
C THR A 242 -15.54 -8.63 26.86
N ASN A 243 -15.42 -9.63 25.97
CA ASN A 243 -15.94 -10.99 26.16
C ASN A 243 -14.97 -11.89 26.96
N MET A 244 -13.78 -11.42 27.31
CA MET A 244 -12.75 -12.18 28.02
C MET A 244 -12.59 -11.74 29.46
N GLU A 245 -12.10 -12.66 30.30
CA GLU A 245 -11.57 -12.30 31.62
C GLU A 245 -10.27 -11.53 31.45
N ILE A 246 -10.11 -10.45 32.24
CA ILE A 246 -8.89 -9.63 32.22
C ILE A 246 -7.72 -10.51 32.70
N PRO A 247 -6.67 -10.71 31.88
CA PRO A 247 -5.49 -11.47 32.29
C PRO A 247 -4.80 -10.85 33.51
N GLU A 248 -4.25 -11.67 34.39
CA GLU A 248 -3.47 -11.18 35.55
C GLU A 248 -2.11 -10.61 35.09
N GLU A 249 -1.53 -11.14 34.01
CA GLU A 249 -0.21 -10.75 33.48
C GLU A 249 -0.33 -10.12 32.10
N VAL A 250 0.60 -9.23 31.75
CA VAL A 250 0.68 -8.63 30.43
C VAL A 250 0.91 -9.72 29.37
N PRO A 251 0.07 -9.78 28.31
CA PRO A 251 0.20 -10.74 27.23
C PRO A 251 1.58 -10.69 26.55
N ARG A 252 2.14 -11.87 26.24
CA ARG A 252 3.51 -11.99 25.69
C ARG A 252 3.72 -11.19 24.41
N ILE A 253 2.70 -11.03 23.59
CA ILE A 253 2.78 -10.27 22.34
C ILE A 253 3.07 -8.78 22.56
N GLN A 254 2.76 -8.23 23.75
CA GLN A 254 3.03 -6.83 24.10
C GLN A 254 4.43 -6.62 24.73
N TRP A 255 5.12 -7.68 25.15
CA TRP A 255 6.41 -7.55 25.85
C TRP A 255 7.45 -6.76 25.07
N PRO A 256 7.68 -7.02 23.77
CA PRO A 256 8.70 -6.26 23.02
C PRO A 256 8.41 -4.75 22.98
N GLN A 257 7.14 -4.38 22.93
CA GLN A 257 6.74 -2.96 22.90
C GLN A 257 6.95 -2.27 24.26
N LEU A 258 6.64 -2.97 25.36
CA LEU A 258 6.91 -2.47 26.71
C LEU A 258 8.41 -2.34 26.94
N GLU A 259 9.19 -3.36 26.60
CA GLU A 259 10.65 -3.38 26.74
C GLU A 259 11.31 -2.21 25.99
N ALA A 260 10.88 -1.97 24.74
CA ALA A 260 11.35 -0.84 23.94
C ALA A 260 11.10 0.53 24.58
N LEU A 261 10.06 0.63 25.42
CA LEU A 261 9.72 1.83 26.18
C LEU A 261 10.30 1.86 27.60
N GLY A 262 11.12 0.87 27.96
CA GLY A 262 11.67 0.72 29.30
C GLY A 262 10.61 0.49 30.38
N MET A 263 9.54 -0.24 30.03
CA MET A 263 8.43 -0.58 30.93
C MET A 263 8.56 -2.06 31.35
N GLU A 264 8.56 -2.30 32.66
CA GLU A 264 8.64 -3.64 33.23
C GLU A 264 7.23 -4.26 33.27
N LYS A 265 7.02 -5.36 32.56
CA LYS A 265 5.71 -6.05 32.49
C LYS A 265 5.20 -6.52 33.86
N GLU A 266 6.11 -6.84 34.77
CA GLU A 266 5.84 -7.27 36.14
C GLU A 266 5.11 -6.18 36.95
N ASP A 267 5.35 -4.90 36.63
CA ASP A 267 4.70 -3.75 37.29
C ASP A 267 3.20 -3.66 37.00
N TYR A 268 2.75 -4.36 35.95
CA TYR A 268 1.35 -4.36 35.52
C TYR A 268 0.56 -5.60 35.91
N ARG A 269 1.13 -6.45 36.76
CA ARG A 269 0.41 -7.63 37.25
C ARG A 269 -0.85 -7.23 38.01
N GLY A 270 -2.01 -7.74 37.61
CA GLY A 270 -3.33 -7.40 38.16
C GLY A 270 -3.84 -5.99 37.79
N ARG A 271 -3.14 -5.25 36.91
CA ARG A 271 -3.53 -3.90 36.47
C ARG A 271 -3.21 -3.64 34.99
N ILE A 272 -3.36 -4.64 34.16
CA ILE A 272 -2.96 -4.57 32.76
C ILE A 272 -3.72 -3.49 31.94
N LEU A 273 -4.91 -3.07 32.40
CA LEU A 273 -5.66 -1.97 31.78
C LEU A 273 -4.95 -0.61 31.91
N ASP A 274 -3.98 -0.49 32.81
CA ASP A 274 -3.16 0.72 32.93
C ASP A 274 -2.08 0.82 31.83
N VAL A 275 -1.71 -0.31 31.21
CA VAL A 275 -0.66 -0.39 30.19
C VAL A 275 -0.89 0.61 29.06
N ARG A 276 -2.12 0.68 28.51
CA ARG A 276 -2.46 1.60 27.43
C ARG A 276 -2.10 3.06 27.76
N ARG A 277 -2.58 3.55 28.89
CA ARG A 277 -2.32 4.93 29.33
C ARG A 277 -0.83 5.17 29.57
N ASP A 278 -0.15 4.23 30.20
CA ASP A 278 1.26 4.39 30.55
C ASP A 278 2.15 4.30 29.28
N VAL A 279 1.80 3.49 28.27
CA VAL A 279 2.42 3.48 26.93
C VAL A 279 2.29 4.86 26.28
N GLN A 280 1.09 5.46 26.27
CA GLN A 280 0.85 6.78 25.70
C GLN A 280 1.71 7.86 26.41
N ILE A 281 1.75 7.84 27.72
CA ILE A 281 2.58 8.74 28.53
C ILE A 281 4.08 8.56 28.22
N LYS A 282 4.55 7.31 28.17
CA LYS A 282 5.96 6.98 27.88
C LYS A 282 6.36 7.44 26.49
N LYS A 283 5.55 7.19 25.48
CA LYS A 283 5.79 7.68 24.11
C LYS A 283 5.91 9.21 24.08
N ARG A 284 5.02 9.94 24.76
CA ARG A 284 5.11 11.40 24.87
C ARG A 284 6.38 11.87 25.56
N GLN A 285 6.78 11.21 26.65
CA GLN A 285 7.94 11.62 27.45
C GLN A 285 9.27 11.34 26.76
N PHE A 286 9.40 10.20 26.12
CA PHE A 286 10.67 9.68 25.64
C PHE A 286 10.81 9.64 24.12
N GLY A 287 9.73 9.87 23.38
CA GLY A 287 9.72 9.74 21.91
C GLY A 287 10.84 10.52 21.25
N LYS A 288 11.01 11.80 21.60
CA LYS A 288 12.08 12.64 21.01
C LYS A 288 13.48 12.13 21.32
N ALA A 289 13.70 11.58 22.51
CA ALA A 289 14.99 11.00 22.89
C ALA A 289 15.26 9.68 22.13
N LEU A 290 14.21 9.00 21.67
CA LEU A 290 14.26 7.80 20.86
C LEU A 290 14.23 8.09 19.34
N GLY A 291 14.22 9.38 18.95
CA GLY A 291 14.17 9.78 17.55
C GLY A 291 12.77 9.85 16.93
N TYR A 292 11.71 9.75 17.74
CA TYR A 292 10.32 9.82 17.27
C TYR A 292 9.65 11.16 17.61
N ASP A 293 8.96 11.74 16.64
CA ASP A 293 8.15 12.94 16.86
C ASP A 293 6.65 12.58 16.89
N TYR A 294 6.11 12.46 18.09
CA TYR A 294 4.71 12.13 18.32
C TYR A 294 3.79 13.33 18.49
N ASP A 295 4.30 14.56 18.36
CA ASP A 295 3.52 15.76 18.66
C ASP A 295 2.28 15.93 17.77
N LEU A 296 2.29 15.36 16.56
CA LEU A 296 1.16 15.39 15.62
C LEU A 296 0.10 14.33 15.88
N LEU A 297 0.41 13.30 16.67
CA LEU A 297 -0.51 12.19 16.95
C LEU A 297 -1.34 12.49 18.22
N SER A 298 -2.61 12.08 18.23
CA SER A 298 -3.41 12.03 19.46
C SER A 298 -2.91 10.91 20.39
N ASP A 299 -3.36 10.91 21.66
CA ASP A 299 -2.97 9.84 22.59
C ASP A 299 -3.48 8.48 22.11
N ASP A 300 -4.70 8.41 21.57
CA ASP A 300 -5.24 7.19 21.00
C ASP A 300 -4.39 6.70 19.82
N GLN A 301 -3.96 7.57 18.92
CA GLN A 301 -3.08 7.20 17.81
C GLN A 301 -1.70 6.68 18.24
N LEU A 302 -1.27 6.94 19.47
CA LEU A 302 -0.03 6.38 20.02
C LEU A 302 -0.15 4.91 20.42
N SER A 303 -1.35 4.43 20.68
CA SER A 303 -1.61 3.07 21.18
C SER A 303 -2.44 2.22 20.25
N ASP A 304 -3.24 2.82 19.38
CA ASP A 304 -4.24 2.14 18.58
C ASP A 304 -3.72 1.69 17.23
N ILE A 305 -4.48 0.81 16.61
CA ILE A 305 -4.35 0.45 15.22
C ILE A 305 -5.46 1.12 14.43
N VAL A 306 -5.09 1.83 13.38
CA VAL A 306 -6.05 2.44 12.45
C VAL A 306 -5.93 1.73 11.11
N GLN A 307 -6.98 1.01 10.73
CA GLN A 307 -6.98 0.25 9.48
C GLN A 307 -7.90 0.89 8.46
N TYR A 308 -7.36 1.33 7.33
CA TYR A 308 -8.12 1.83 6.19
C TYR A 308 -8.20 0.77 5.10
N ASN A 309 -9.39 0.46 4.65
CA ASN A 309 -9.61 -0.32 3.45
C ASN A 309 -9.86 0.65 2.29
N LEU A 310 -8.87 0.81 1.44
CA LEU A 310 -8.95 1.67 0.26
C LEU A 310 -9.43 0.84 -0.93
N PHE A 311 -10.65 1.09 -1.35
CA PHE A 311 -11.20 0.44 -2.54
C PHE A 311 -10.27 0.71 -3.75
N PRO A 312 -9.92 -0.28 -4.60
CA PRO A 312 -10.50 -1.62 -4.57
C PRO A 312 -9.73 -2.64 -3.72
N ASN A 313 -8.42 -2.48 -3.51
CA ASN A 313 -7.58 -3.64 -3.24
C ASN A 313 -6.47 -3.42 -2.22
N SER A 314 -6.48 -2.30 -1.51
CA SER A 314 -5.39 -1.96 -0.59
C SER A 314 -5.91 -1.73 0.82
N VAL A 315 -5.26 -2.35 1.79
CA VAL A 315 -5.50 -2.13 3.21
C VAL A 315 -4.27 -1.44 3.79
N LEU A 316 -4.47 -0.29 4.40
CA LEU A 316 -3.44 0.48 5.07
C LEU A 316 -3.62 0.33 6.57
N VAL A 317 -2.67 -0.29 7.25
CA VAL A 317 -2.70 -0.47 8.71
C VAL A 317 -1.66 0.45 9.32
N LEU A 318 -2.13 1.42 10.10
CA LEU A 318 -1.28 2.44 10.71
C LEU A 318 -1.18 2.23 12.22
N GLN A 319 0.04 2.34 12.70
CA GLN A 319 0.44 2.50 14.09
C GLN A 319 1.39 3.70 14.17
N ALA A 320 1.70 4.18 15.36
CA ALA A 320 2.53 5.37 15.52
C ALA A 320 3.90 5.28 14.84
N GLU A 321 4.53 4.09 14.85
CA GLU A 321 5.88 3.86 14.30
C GLU A 321 5.90 2.96 13.07
N GLU A 322 4.75 2.37 12.70
CA GLU A 322 4.70 1.34 11.66
C GLU A 322 3.49 1.52 10.76
N PHE A 323 3.70 1.27 9.48
CA PHE A 323 2.70 1.40 8.44
C PHE A 323 2.75 0.18 7.53
N TRP A 324 1.68 -0.63 7.53
CA TRP A 324 1.58 -1.79 6.65
C TRP A 324 0.69 -1.49 5.46
N ILE A 325 1.11 -1.95 4.32
CA ILE A 325 0.33 -1.93 3.09
C ILE A 325 0.09 -3.38 2.69
N LEU A 326 -1.17 -3.79 2.75
CA LEU A 326 -1.62 -5.11 2.32
C LEU A 326 -2.42 -4.92 1.03
N ARG A 327 -2.00 -5.58 -0.03
CA ARG A 327 -2.57 -5.38 -1.35
C ARG A 327 -2.88 -6.72 -2.01
N ALA A 328 -4.09 -6.86 -2.58
CA ALA A 328 -4.45 -8.03 -3.36
C ALA A 328 -4.54 -7.66 -4.85
N ARG A 329 -3.89 -8.43 -5.72
CA ARG A 329 -3.90 -8.23 -7.18
C ARG A 329 -4.33 -9.50 -7.89
N PRO A 330 -5.16 -9.43 -8.97
CA PRO A 330 -5.48 -10.59 -9.77
C PRO A 330 -4.22 -11.20 -10.38
N ARG A 331 -4.23 -12.52 -10.61
CA ARG A 331 -3.13 -13.26 -11.23
C ARG A 331 -3.63 -14.00 -12.47
N GLY A 332 -3.19 -13.56 -13.63
CA GLY A 332 -3.61 -14.13 -14.91
C GLY A 332 -5.10 -13.95 -15.17
N GLU A 333 -5.71 -14.95 -15.79
CA GLU A 333 -7.13 -14.97 -16.16
C GLU A 333 -8.01 -15.86 -15.26
N ASP A 334 -7.42 -16.42 -14.21
CA ASP A 334 -8.12 -17.28 -13.26
C ASP A 334 -8.72 -16.44 -12.11
N PRO A 335 -10.06 -16.36 -11.98
CA PRO A 335 -10.70 -15.63 -10.90
C PRO A 335 -10.37 -16.19 -9.51
N ASN A 336 -9.87 -17.45 -9.41
CA ASN A 336 -9.45 -18.08 -8.17
C ASN A 336 -7.95 -17.97 -7.90
N ALA A 337 -7.28 -17.01 -8.53
CA ALA A 337 -5.86 -16.79 -8.36
C ALA A 337 -5.57 -15.31 -8.11
N CYS A 338 -4.78 -15.03 -7.08
CA CYS A 338 -4.32 -13.67 -6.81
C CYS A 338 -2.89 -13.66 -6.25
N TYR A 339 -2.28 -12.47 -6.27
CA TYR A 339 -1.13 -12.14 -5.45
C TYR A 339 -1.63 -11.41 -4.21
N TRP A 340 -1.01 -11.70 -3.09
CA TRP A 340 -1.12 -10.89 -1.87
C TRP A 340 0.26 -10.33 -1.55
N ASP A 341 0.34 -9.00 -1.56
CA ASP A 341 1.56 -8.28 -1.24
C ASP A 341 1.44 -7.69 0.16
N LYS A 342 2.49 -7.83 0.96
CA LYS A 342 2.66 -7.18 2.25
C LYS A 342 3.93 -6.34 2.22
N LEU A 343 3.75 -5.04 2.40
CA LEU A 343 4.83 -4.09 2.54
C LEU A 343 4.76 -3.53 3.97
N VAL A 344 5.88 -3.46 4.66
CA VAL A 344 5.96 -2.85 5.99
C VAL A 344 6.93 -1.70 5.94
N MET A 345 6.43 -0.53 6.27
CA MET A 345 7.23 0.68 6.45
C MET A 345 7.34 1.00 7.94
N ARG A 346 8.51 1.40 8.38
CA ARG A 346 8.78 1.71 9.78
C ARG A 346 9.51 3.03 9.93
N MET A 347 9.13 3.78 10.97
CA MET A 347 9.89 4.94 11.40
C MET A 347 11.22 4.46 11.96
N LEU A 348 12.32 4.86 11.33
CA LEU A 348 13.66 4.60 11.83
C LEU A 348 14.19 5.89 12.44
N PRO A 349 14.75 5.84 13.65
CA PRO A 349 15.24 7.04 14.36
C PRO A 349 16.48 7.66 13.73
N ASP A 350 17.17 6.92 12.86
CA ASP A 350 18.42 7.29 12.23
C ASP A 350 18.31 7.26 10.70
N ASP A 351 18.66 8.37 10.04
CA ASP A 351 18.62 8.48 8.58
C ASP A 351 19.68 7.60 7.89
N ASP A 352 20.79 7.29 8.57
CA ASP A 352 21.80 6.36 8.05
C ASP A 352 21.23 4.94 7.97
N LEU A 353 20.42 4.51 8.96
CA LEU A 353 19.69 3.24 8.91
C LEU A 353 18.69 3.18 7.76
N LYS A 354 17.99 4.28 7.48
CA LYS A 354 17.07 4.36 6.33
C LYS A 354 17.80 4.16 5.01
N SER A 355 18.95 4.80 4.87
CA SER A 355 19.79 4.68 3.67
C SER A 355 20.29 3.25 3.48
N GLN A 356 20.78 2.60 4.55
CA GLN A 356 21.24 1.21 4.51
C GLN A 356 20.13 0.24 4.06
N VAL A 357 18.94 0.34 4.64
CA VAL A 357 17.79 -0.52 4.27
C VAL A 357 17.42 -0.34 2.80
N SER A 358 17.43 0.90 2.31
CA SER A 358 17.14 1.20 0.91
C SER A 358 18.20 0.65 -0.04
N ASP A 359 19.49 0.76 0.32
CA ASP A 359 20.61 0.28 -0.50
C ASP A 359 20.69 -1.26 -0.52
N GLU A 360 20.46 -1.92 0.61
CA GLU A 360 20.39 -3.38 0.70
C GLU A 360 19.26 -3.92 -0.20
N ARG A 361 18.10 -3.27 -0.21
CA ARG A 361 16.98 -3.67 -1.05
C ARG A 361 17.27 -3.49 -2.54
N ARG A 362 17.86 -2.37 -2.94
CA ARG A 362 18.30 -2.14 -4.34
C ARG A 362 19.34 -3.17 -4.76
N GLY A 363 20.29 -3.49 -3.89
CA GLY A 363 21.30 -4.54 -4.12
C GLY A 363 20.68 -5.93 -4.27
N ALA A 364 19.75 -6.31 -3.40
CA ALA A 364 19.07 -7.60 -3.44
C ALA A 364 18.22 -7.77 -4.72
N ASN A 365 17.50 -6.73 -5.15
CA ASN A 365 16.68 -6.77 -6.35
C ASN A 365 17.50 -6.80 -7.65
N ASN A 366 18.71 -6.24 -7.65
CA ASN A 366 19.64 -6.35 -8.78
C ASN A 366 20.26 -7.76 -8.93
N THR A 367 20.23 -8.58 -7.88
CA THR A 367 20.78 -9.94 -7.86
C THR A 367 19.72 -11.03 -7.89
N ALA A 368 18.45 -10.69 -7.71
CA ALA A 368 17.36 -11.66 -7.71
C ALA A 368 17.01 -12.08 -9.15
N ASP A 369 17.58 -13.21 -9.56
CA ASP A 369 16.98 -14.03 -10.61
C ASP A 369 15.54 -14.38 -10.19
N ILE A 370 14.59 -13.81 -10.91
CA ILE A 370 13.23 -14.28 -11.21
C ILE A 370 12.63 -15.26 -10.18
N ARG A 371 11.82 -14.75 -9.30
CA ARG A 371 10.83 -15.57 -8.57
C ARG A 371 9.45 -15.44 -9.14
#